data_62b5b9c759105824d520ada0710b6b26
#
_entry.id   62b5b9c759105824d520ada0710b6b26
#
_cell.length_a   1.000
_cell.length_b   1.000
_cell.length_c   1.000
_cell.angle_alpha   90.00
_cell.angle_beta   90.00
_cell.angle_gamma   90.00
#
_symmetry.space_group_name_H-M   'P 1'
#
loop_
_entity.id
_entity.type
_entity.pdbx_description
1 polymer ?
#
loop_
_entity_poly.entity_id
_entity_poly.type
_entity_poly.pdbx_seq_one_letter_code
_entity_poly.pdbx_strand_id
1 'polypeptide(L)'
;MPSTALALTPGLSSFLKSLKTNPIDTSIENLVSLLKRRQIRHSRSCATATAYLLLRVVSACRTSESTKLIERVQSVGRRLMAAQPREMVVGNIVRRVLGLIRDEAEDDREAEFALSEAGSESQPQTPRAFDDASMPLDRDMLGMRSDGGDRSSRPPLTSMFSLLSHPEPENSLPSTPGSQSPNARLFSHGHTKDVRAEVLEGINEIIDELGQVDDQIAAYALDHIHSNEIILTHTSSTTVQKFLLKAAAKRKFTVIIAESFPNNHEATHATVSGNIVGDDENLSFDSFQKPLIAHGITVILIPDSAVFALMSRVNKVILGTHSVLANGGLVAAAGTRVIARAAKVHQTPVVVVSGVYKLSPVYPFDFDSLIEYGDASKVLPFEDGDLVDKIDVQNPIYDYVPAELVDLYITNLGGHAPSYLYRIVSDHYRKEDISF
;
A
#
# COMPACT_ATOMS: atom_id res chain seq x y z
N MET A 1 24.75 29.27 -28.47
CA MET A 1 23.55 29.27 -27.68
C MET A 1 23.88 28.63 -26.37
N PRO A 2 23.75 29.30 -25.21
CA PRO A 2 24.01 28.67 -23.94
C PRO A 2 22.97 27.61 -23.67
N SER A 3 23.42 26.39 -23.42
CA SER A 3 22.64 25.28 -22.88
C SER A 3 21.95 25.80 -21.62
N THR A 4 20.63 25.98 -21.67
CA THR A 4 19.81 26.15 -20.49
C THR A 4 19.92 24.88 -19.72
N ALA A 5 20.69 24.91 -18.61
CA ALA A 5 20.69 23.88 -17.61
C ALA A 5 19.23 23.64 -17.22
N LEU A 6 18.69 22.49 -17.58
CA LEU A 6 17.39 22.01 -17.09
C LEU A 6 17.48 22.11 -15.56
N ALA A 7 16.72 23.08 -15.02
CA ALA A 7 16.62 23.22 -13.58
C ALA A 7 16.13 21.86 -13.04
N LEU A 8 17.00 21.19 -12.25
CA LEU A 8 16.69 19.96 -11.56
C LEU A 8 15.36 20.16 -10.84
N THR A 9 14.32 19.56 -11.39
CA THR A 9 13.01 19.55 -10.72
C THR A 9 13.21 18.85 -9.38
N PRO A 10 12.80 19.45 -8.24
CA PRO A 10 13.03 18.85 -6.94
C PRO A 10 12.20 17.56 -6.85
N GLY A 11 12.87 16.41 -6.99
CA GLY A 11 12.29 15.09 -6.83
C GLY A 11 12.15 14.68 -5.36
N LEU A 12 11.78 13.41 -5.13
CA LEU A 12 11.61 12.83 -3.79
C LEU A 12 12.84 13.04 -2.89
N SER A 13 14.04 12.79 -3.41
CA SER A 13 15.29 12.92 -2.64
C SER A 13 15.54 14.35 -2.14
N SER A 14 15.22 15.36 -2.96
CA SER A 14 15.31 16.77 -2.57
C SER A 14 14.28 17.12 -1.51
N PHE A 15 13.04 16.63 -1.65
CA PHE A 15 11.98 16.79 -0.65
C PHE A 15 12.39 16.19 0.69
N LEU A 16 12.87 14.94 0.72
CA LEU A 16 13.29 14.26 1.95
C LEU A 16 14.46 14.98 2.66
N LYS A 17 15.39 15.58 1.90
CA LYS A 17 16.45 16.44 2.46
C LYS A 17 15.85 17.69 3.08
N SER A 18 14.97 18.39 2.38
CA SER A 18 14.30 19.60 2.86
C SER A 18 13.41 19.34 4.09
N LEU A 19 12.82 18.16 4.16
CA LEU A 19 11.98 17.75 5.28
C LEU A 19 12.74 17.77 6.61
N LYS A 20 14.06 17.50 6.62
CA LYS A 20 14.88 17.49 7.84
C LYS A 20 15.17 18.89 8.38
N THR A 21 15.19 19.91 7.53
CA THR A 21 15.64 21.27 7.88
C THR A 21 14.49 22.26 8.06
N ASN A 22 13.39 22.10 7.28
CA ASN A 22 12.32 23.08 7.23
C ASN A 22 11.32 22.91 8.36
N PRO A 23 10.58 23.98 8.76
CA PRO A 23 9.40 23.88 9.64
C PRO A 23 8.33 22.95 9.03
N ILE A 24 7.50 22.36 9.88
CA ILE A 24 6.51 21.37 9.46
C ILE A 24 5.47 21.97 8.50
N ASP A 25 4.92 23.13 8.83
CA ASP A 25 3.91 23.76 7.97
C ASP A 25 4.46 24.11 6.61
N THR A 26 5.71 24.58 6.54
CA THR A 26 6.42 24.79 5.27
C THR A 26 6.63 23.48 4.52
N SER A 27 6.94 22.38 5.22
CA SER A 27 7.10 21.06 4.61
C SER A 27 5.80 20.51 4.05
N ILE A 28 4.67 20.75 4.72
CA ILE A 28 3.33 20.41 4.23
C ILE A 28 3.02 21.17 2.94
N GLU A 29 3.23 22.51 2.94
CA GLU A 29 3.01 23.33 1.74
C GLU A 29 3.92 22.92 0.58
N ASN A 30 5.17 22.58 0.89
CA ASN A 30 6.10 22.10 -0.12
C ASN A 30 5.61 20.80 -0.75
N LEU A 31 5.20 19.79 0.05
CA LEU A 31 4.67 18.54 -0.51
C LEU A 31 3.39 18.77 -1.32
N VAL A 32 2.46 19.60 -0.82
CA VAL A 32 1.25 19.99 -1.55
C VAL A 32 1.60 20.60 -2.91
N SER A 33 2.59 21.50 -2.96
CA SER A 33 3.06 22.12 -4.19
C SER A 33 3.69 21.12 -5.16
N LEU A 34 4.53 20.19 -4.63
CA LEU A 34 5.20 19.16 -5.43
C LEU A 34 4.21 18.17 -6.03
N LEU A 35 3.18 17.77 -5.27
CA LEU A 35 2.10 16.91 -5.74
C LEU A 35 1.26 17.60 -6.82
N LYS A 36 0.83 18.85 -6.60
CA LYS A 36 0.06 19.64 -7.60
C LYS A 36 0.81 19.80 -8.91
N ARG A 37 2.13 20.02 -8.85
CA ARG A 37 2.98 20.21 -10.03
C ARG A 37 3.46 18.89 -10.61
N ARG A 38 3.11 17.75 -10.03
CA ARG A 38 3.56 16.42 -10.42
C ARG A 38 5.09 16.29 -10.50
N GLN A 39 5.78 16.94 -9.59
CA GLN A 39 7.24 16.83 -9.45
C GLN A 39 7.63 15.56 -8.69
N ILE A 40 6.77 15.10 -7.77
CA ILE A 40 6.83 13.74 -7.24
C ILE A 40 5.78 12.92 -8.00
N ARG A 41 6.24 11.92 -8.73
CA ARG A 41 5.43 11.04 -9.56
C ARG A 41 5.52 9.61 -9.03
N HIS A 42 4.69 8.72 -9.56
CA HIS A 42 4.61 7.30 -9.20
C HIS A 42 4.13 7.03 -7.76
N SER A 43 3.34 5.99 -7.65
CA SER A 43 2.66 5.63 -6.40
C SER A 43 3.63 5.42 -5.23
N ARG A 44 4.80 4.80 -5.48
CA ARG A 44 5.80 4.54 -4.43
C ARG A 44 6.38 5.84 -3.87
N SER A 45 6.83 6.73 -4.76
CA SER A 45 7.45 8.01 -4.35
C SER A 45 6.44 8.89 -3.61
N CYS A 46 5.18 8.91 -4.05
CA CYS A 46 4.09 9.63 -3.37
C CYS A 46 3.79 9.01 -1.99
N ALA A 47 3.75 7.67 -1.90
CA ALA A 47 3.57 6.96 -0.63
C ALA A 47 4.68 7.27 0.36
N THR A 48 5.93 7.15 -0.09
CA THR A 48 7.12 7.41 0.73
C THR A 48 7.15 8.85 1.22
N ALA A 49 6.93 9.84 0.33
CA ALA A 49 6.88 11.25 0.71
C ALA A 49 5.79 11.54 1.76
N THR A 50 4.61 10.93 1.59
CA THR A 50 3.49 11.08 2.52
C THR A 50 3.79 10.46 3.86
N ALA A 51 4.34 9.23 3.91
CA ALA A 51 4.70 8.55 5.15
C ALA A 51 5.74 9.32 5.96
N TYR A 52 6.83 9.79 5.32
CA TYR A 52 7.84 10.61 6.00
C TYR A 52 7.31 11.95 6.49
N LEU A 53 6.40 12.60 5.73
CA LEU A 53 5.77 13.83 6.20
C LEU A 53 4.90 13.55 7.43
N LEU A 54 4.07 12.50 7.41
CA LEU A 54 3.20 12.13 8.54
C LEU A 54 4.02 11.72 9.76
N LEU A 55 5.11 10.97 9.59
CA LEU A 55 6.06 10.66 10.66
C LEU A 55 6.51 11.95 11.37
N ARG A 56 6.86 12.97 10.60
CA ARG A 56 7.28 14.24 11.15
C ARG A 56 6.14 15.04 11.77
N VAL A 57 4.94 15.00 11.19
CA VAL A 57 3.74 15.64 11.76
C VAL A 57 3.42 15.04 13.12
N VAL A 58 3.40 13.72 13.25
CA VAL A 58 3.17 13.00 14.50
C VAL A 58 4.29 13.27 15.49
N SER A 59 5.55 13.25 15.08
CA SER A 59 6.70 13.51 15.95
C SER A 59 6.71 14.90 16.57
N ALA A 60 6.11 15.89 15.92
CA ALA A 60 6.05 17.26 16.40
C ALA A 60 4.80 17.58 17.23
N CYS A 61 3.78 16.72 17.21
CA CYS A 61 2.63 16.86 18.09
C CYS A 61 3.07 16.65 19.55
N ARG A 62 2.88 17.67 20.38
CA ARG A 62 3.23 17.62 21.80
C ARG A 62 2.13 17.04 22.68
N THR A 63 0.95 16.78 22.11
CA THR A 63 -0.19 16.24 22.82
C THR A 63 -0.19 14.72 22.74
N SER A 64 -0.32 14.05 23.88
CA SER A 64 -0.57 12.60 23.97
C SER A 64 -2.03 12.24 23.71
N GLU A 65 -2.91 13.22 23.49
CA GLU A 65 -4.32 13.03 23.25
C GLU A 65 -4.56 12.54 21.81
N SER A 66 -5.00 11.30 21.66
CA SER A 66 -5.23 10.63 20.38
C SER A 66 -6.22 11.37 19.48
N THR A 67 -7.25 12.01 20.04
CA THR A 67 -8.26 12.76 19.28
C THR A 67 -7.64 13.96 18.54
N LYS A 68 -6.80 14.73 19.20
CA LYS A 68 -6.11 15.88 18.58
C LYS A 68 -5.10 15.45 17.54
N LEU A 69 -4.46 14.28 17.75
CA LEU A 69 -3.55 13.70 16.78
C LEU A 69 -4.29 13.28 15.51
N ILE A 70 -5.45 12.61 15.66
CA ILE A 70 -6.32 12.23 14.54
C ILE A 70 -6.75 13.48 13.76
N GLU A 71 -7.25 14.51 14.42
CA GLU A 71 -7.68 15.76 13.76
C GLU A 71 -6.53 16.41 12.96
N ARG A 72 -5.32 16.43 13.54
CA ARG A 72 -4.14 16.99 12.85
C ARG A 72 -3.78 16.19 11.62
N VAL A 73 -3.72 14.85 11.72
CA VAL A 73 -3.41 13.96 10.59
C VAL A 73 -4.50 14.05 9.51
N GLN A 74 -5.78 14.08 9.89
CA GLN A 74 -6.89 14.28 8.95
C GLN A 74 -6.80 15.63 8.23
N SER A 75 -6.50 16.71 8.95
CA SER A 75 -6.36 18.05 8.33
C SER A 75 -5.24 18.08 7.29
N VAL A 76 -4.09 17.49 7.60
CA VAL A 76 -2.97 17.37 6.64
C VAL A 76 -3.36 16.45 5.49
N GLY A 77 -3.96 15.29 5.79
CA GLY A 77 -4.41 14.32 4.80
C GLY A 77 -5.37 14.90 3.77
N ARG A 78 -6.40 15.65 4.20
CA ARG A 78 -7.33 16.34 3.29
C ARG A 78 -6.61 17.28 2.32
N ARG A 79 -5.61 18.01 2.80
CA ARG A 79 -4.83 18.94 1.98
C ARG A 79 -3.99 18.22 0.95
N LEU A 80 -3.37 17.09 1.33
CA LEU A 80 -2.56 16.27 0.42
C LEU A 80 -3.44 15.60 -0.63
N MET A 81 -4.58 15.01 -0.24
CA MET A 81 -5.52 14.38 -1.17
C MET A 81 -6.15 15.40 -2.13
N ALA A 82 -6.48 16.60 -1.64
CA ALA A 82 -6.98 17.68 -2.50
C ALA A 82 -5.92 18.20 -3.48
N ALA A 83 -4.62 18.07 -3.14
CA ALA A 83 -3.54 18.46 -4.05
C ALA A 83 -3.43 17.52 -5.25
N GLN A 84 -3.69 16.21 -5.06
CA GLN A 84 -3.61 15.18 -6.11
C GLN A 84 -4.68 14.11 -5.88
N PRO A 85 -5.95 14.36 -6.24
CA PRO A 85 -7.07 13.45 -5.95
C PRO A 85 -6.94 12.09 -6.64
N ARG A 86 -6.27 12.03 -7.81
CA ARG A 86 -6.10 10.81 -8.59
C ARG A 86 -4.94 9.92 -8.11
N GLU A 87 -4.06 10.46 -7.26
CA GLU A 87 -3.01 9.68 -6.59
C GLU A 87 -3.56 9.06 -5.31
N MET A 88 -4.29 7.95 -5.45
CA MET A 88 -5.00 7.30 -4.35
C MET A 88 -4.09 6.85 -3.21
N VAL A 89 -2.83 6.58 -3.53
CA VAL A 89 -1.84 6.08 -2.56
C VAL A 89 -1.59 7.09 -1.44
N VAL A 90 -1.65 8.39 -1.73
CA VAL A 90 -1.55 9.45 -0.71
C VAL A 90 -2.64 9.27 0.35
N GLY A 91 -3.89 9.10 -0.09
CA GLY A 91 -5.01 8.83 0.80
C GLY A 91 -4.90 7.49 1.52
N ASN A 92 -4.36 6.46 0.86
CA ASN A 92 -4.17 5.14 1.46
C ASN A 92 -3.20 5.20 2.65
N ILE A 93 -2.06 5.88 2.49
CA ILE A 93 -1.08 6.05 3.58
C ILE A 93 -1.67 6.85 4.73
N VAL A 94 -2.41 7.94 4.44
CA VAL A 94 -3.09 8.73 5.50
C VAL A 94 -4.07 7.85 6.28
N ARG A 95 -4.89 7.04 5.60
CA ARG A 95 -5.86 6.14 6.25
C ARG A 95 -5.19 5.07 7.10
N ARG A 96 -4.07 4.51 6.64
CA ARG A 96 -3.30 3.54 7.43
C ARG A 96 -2.75 4.17 8.70
N VAL A 97 -2.21 5.39 8.62
CA VAL A 97 -1.71 6.11 9.81
C VAL A 97 -2.86 6.47 10.76
N LEU A 98 -4.04 6.86 10.25
CA LEU A 98 -5.21 7.08 11.11
C LEU A 98 -5.66 5.79 11.80
N GLY A 99 -5.66 4.66 11.08
CA GLY A 99 -5.94 3.35 11.64
C GLY A 99 -5.00 3.02 12.80
N LEU A 100 -3.68 3.17 12.62
CA LEU A 100 -2.68 2.96 13.67
C LEU A 100 -2.97 3.81 14.93
N ILE A 101 -3.28 5.12 14.76
CA ILE A 101 -3.57 5.99 15.90
C ILE A 101 -4.81 5.51 16.66
N ARG A 102 -5.82 4.98 15.95
CA ARG A 102 -7.03 4.46 16.59
C ARG A 102 -6.81 3.12 17.28
N ASP A 103 -6.03 2.23 16.65
CA ASP A 103 -5.70 0.94 17.22
C ASP A 103 -4.96 1.13 18.54
N GLU A 104 -3.91 1.95 18.57
CA GLU A 104 -3.16 2.27 19.78
C GLU A 104 -4.01 2.98 20.86
N ALA A 105 -4.94 3.86 20.42
CA ALA A 105 -5.84 4.53 21.37
C ALA A 105 -6.90 3.59 21.95
N GLU A 106 -7.29 2.53 21.25
CA GLU A 106 -8.19 1.49 21.78
C GLU A 106 -7.45 0.58 22.76
N ASP A 107 -6.23 0.14 22.40
CA ASP A 107 -5.39 -0.69 23.26
C ASP A 107 -5.07 0.01 24.61
N ASP A 108 -4.78 1.31 24.59
CA ASP A 108 -4.58 2.11 25.81
C ASP A 108 -5.83 2.14 26.69
N ARG A 109 -7.02 2.32 26.12
CA ARG A 109 -8.28 2.33 26.86
C ARG A 109 -8.60 0.98 27.47
N GLU A 110 -8.33 -0.11 26.74
CA GLU A 110 -8.54 -1.47 27.25
C GLU A 110 -7.56 -1.76 28.41
N ALA A 111 -6.32 -1.31 28.30
CA ALA A 111 -5.32 -1.44 29.38
C ALA A 111 -5.72 -0.64 30.62
N GLU A 112 -6.20 0.60 30.48
CA GLU A 112 -6.71 1.42 31.60
C GLU A 112 -7.92 0.77 32.27
N PHE A 113 -8.84 0.20 31.48
CA PHE A 113 -10.01 -0.50 31.98
C PHE A 113 -9.65 -1.74 32.79
N ALA A 114 -8.75 -2.57 32.25
CA ALA A 114 -8.25 -3.77 32.94
C ALA A 114 -7.54 -3.44 34.26
N LEU A 115 -6.78 -2.35 34.32
CA LEU A 115 -6.14 -1.87 35.57
C LEU A 115 -7.16 -1.37 36.57
N SER A 116 -8.27 -0.75 36.15
CA SER A 116 -9.33 -0.26 37.04
C SER A 116 -10.13 -1.43 37.64
N GLU A 117 -10.37 -2.50 36.92
CA GLU A 117 -11.03 -3.70 37.45
C GLU A 117 -10.12 -4.47 38.44
N ALA A 118 -8.85 -4.61 38.16
CA ALA A 118 -7.89 -5.23 39.08
C ALA A 118 -7.70 -4.46 40.37
N GLY A 119 -7.91 -3.12 40.36
CA GLY A 119 -7.85 -2.26 41.54
C GLY A 119 -9.09 -2.37 42.43
N SER A 120 -10.25 -2.83 41.92
CA SER A 120 -11.50 -2.91 42.69
C SER A 120 -11.70 -4.23 43.47
N GLU A 121 -10.90 -5.26 43.20
CA GLU A 121 -11.01 -6.56 43.90
C GLU A 121 -10.25 -6.66 45.23
N SER A 122 -9.58 -5.63 45.70
CA SER A 122 -8.82 -5.65 46.96
C SER A 122 -9.54 -5.01 48.13
N GLN A 123 -10.80 -5.37 48.42
CA GLN A 123 -11.38 -5.22 49.74
C GLN A 123 -11.58 -6.61 50.37
N PRO A 124 -10.90 -6.94 51.50
CA PRO A 124 -11.16 -8.20 52.20
C PRO A 124 -12.52 -8.12 52.90
N GLN A 125 -13.49 -8.84 52.38
CA GLN A 125 -14.72 -9.12 53.13
C GLN A 125 -14.41 -10.04 54.32
N THR A 126 -14.52 -9.52 55.50
CA THR A 126 -14.56 -10.30 56.76
C THR A 126 -15.72 -11.29 56.71
N PRO A 127 -15.53 -12.55 57.16
CA PRO A 127 -16.62 -13.52 57.21
C PRO A 127 -17.55 -13.22 58.39
N ARG A 128 -18.83 -12.96 58.12
CA ARG A 128 -19.89 -13.08 59.14
C ARG A 128 -20.45 -14.49 59.12
N ALA A 129 -20.50 -15.06 60.34
CA ALA A 129 -20.94 -16.39 60.67
C ALA A 129 -22.44 -16.61 60.47
N PHE A 130 -22.74 -17.83 60.05
CA PHE A 130 -23.88 -18.69 60.28
C PHE A 130 -25.19 -18.09 60.80
N ASP A 131 -26.30 -18.36 60.13
CA ASP A 131 -27.41 -19.09 60.74
C ASP A 131 -28.27 -19.82 59.68
N ASP A 132 -28.79 -20.88 60.15
CA ASP A 132 -29.42 -22.10 59.73
C ASP A 132 -30.81 -21.91 59.07
N ALA A 133 -31.19 -22.96 58.36
CA ALA A 133 -32.54 -23.52 58.19
C ALA A 133 -33.24 -23.39 56.83
N SER A 134 -33.41 -24.61 56.33
CA SER A 134 -34.62 -25.15 55.65
C SER A 134 -34.83 -24.95 54.16
N MET A 135 -34.65 -26.08 53.47
CA MET A 135 -35.37 -26.49 52.25
C MET A 135 -36.87 -26.61 52.43
N PRO A 136 -37.74 -26.53 51.43
CA PRO A 136 -37.94 -27.70 50.59
C PRO A 136 -38.19 -27.42 49.08
N LEU A 137 -38.11 -28.54 48.36
CA LEU A 137 -38.47 -28.82 46.97
C LEU A 137 -39.87 -28.38 46.54
N ASP A 138 -40.02 -27.98 45.29
CA ASP A 138 -40.92 -28.56 44.26
C ASP A 138 -40.78 -27.81 42.94
N ARG A 139 -40.44 -28.49 41.89
CA ARG A 139 -41.19 -29.08 40.77
C ARG A 139 -42.02 -28.12 39.92
N ASP A 140 -41.65 -28.20 38.65
CA ASP A 140 -42.46 -28.21 37.46
C ASP A 140 -42.66 -26.98 36.56
N MET A 141 -42.29 -27.22 35.33
CA MET A 141 -42.98 -26.91 34.08
C MET A 141 -42.76 -25.57 33.38
N LEU A 142 -42.16 -25.76 32.22
CA LEU A 142 -42.53 -25.20 30.90
C LEU A 142 -42.90 -23.73 30.75
N GLY A 143 -42.11 -23.02 29.94
CA GLY A 143 -42.51 -21.75 29.35
C GLY A 143 -41.49 -21.15 28.42
N MET A 144 -41.60 -21.39 27.15
CA MET A 144 -40.96 -20.70 26.03
C MET A 144 -41.02 -19.16 26.17
N ARG A 145 -39.94 -18.48 25.87
CA ARG A 145 -39.80 -17.43 24.82
C ARG A 145 -38.47 -16.67 24.98
N SER A 146 -37.67 -16.79 23.94
CA SER A 146 -37.14 -15.77 23.04
C SER A 146 -36.84 -14.40 23.67
N ASP A 147 -35.61 -14.01 23.77
CA ASP A 147 -35.05 -12.99 22.85
C ASP A 147 -33.69 -12.49 23.36
N GLY A 148 -32.81 -12.33 22.45
CA GLY A 148 -31.93 -11.20 22.45
C GLY A 148 -30.52 -11.36 23.00
N GLY A 149 -29.59 -11.41 22.12
CA GLY A 149 -28.32 -10.77 22.35
C GLY A 149 -27.13 -11.69 22.56
N ASP A 150 -26.81 -12.40 21.53
CA ASP A 150 -25.48 -13.00 21.38
C ASP A 150 -24.43 -11.89 21.19
N ARG A 151 -23.77 -11.51 22.26
CA ARG A 151 -22.53 -10.77 22.20
C ARG A 151 -21.42 -11.77 21.95
N SER A 152 -21.21 -12.11 20.69
CA SER A 152 -19.99 -12.77 20.28
C SER A 152 -18.82 -11.83 20.56
N SER A 153 -18.08 -12.12 21.60
CA SER A 153 -16.73 -11.60 21.83
C SER A 153 -15.86 -12.00 20.62
N ARG A 154 -15.59 -11.05 19.76
CA ARG A 154 -14.55 -11.20 18.73
C ARG A 154 -13.21 -11.32 19.44
N PRO A 155 -12.36 -12.31 19.10
CA PRO A 155 -11.01 -12.34 19.60
C PRO A 155 -10.26 -11.09 19.11
N PRO A 156 -9.34 -10.55 19.92
CA PRO A 156 -8.53 -9.40 19.52
C PRO A 156 -7.77 -9.75 18.25
N LEU A 157 -7.75 -8.84 17.29
CA LEU A 157 -6.96 -8.92 16.07
C LEU A 157 -5.48 -8.78 16.45
N THR A 158 -4.89 -9.85 16.94
CA THR A 158 -3.44 -9.96 17.09
C THR A 158 -2.84 -9.80 15.68
N SER A 159 -1.95 -8.85 15.55
CA SER A 159 -1.14 -8.65 14.35
C SER A 159 -0.62 -10.01 13.86
N MET A 160 -0.75 -10.29 12.56
CA MET A 160 -0.32 -11.55 11.95
C MET A 160 1.17 -11.86 12.18
N PHE A 161 1.95 -10.87 12.59
CA PHE A 161 3.37 -11.00 12.96
C PHE A 161 3.59 -11.66 14.32
N SER A 162 2.62 -11.59 15.25
CA SER A 162 2.70 -12.26 16.56
C SER A 162 2.65 -13.80 16.46
N LEU A 163 2.14 -14.34 15.35
CA LEU A 163 2.08 -15.79 15.11
C LEU A 163 3.38 -16.39 14.54
N LEU A 164 4.36 -15.56 14.19
CA LEU A 164 5.65 -15.99 13.64
C LEU A 164 6.80 -15.97 14.66
N SER A 165 6.57 -15.58 15.91
CA SER A 165 7.54 -15.73 16.98
C SER A 165 7.66 -17.20 17.34
N HIS A 166 8.84 -17.77 17.09
CA HIS A 166 9.21 -19.15 17.38
C HIS A 166 9.02 -19.46 18.87
N PRO A 167 8.56 -20.67 19.23
CA PRO A 167 8.63 -21.14 20.60
C PRO A 167 10.09 -21.42 20.95
N GLU A 168 10.59 -20.76 21.98
CA GLU A 168 11.87 -21.10 22.60
C GLU A 168 11.80 -22.49 23.25
N PRO A 169 12.88 -23.30 23.21
CA PRO A 169 12.89 -24.60 23.86
C PRO A 169 13.01 -24.44 25.37
N GLU A 170 12.07 -25.00 26.09
CA GLU A 170 12.13 -25.16 27.55
C GLU A 170 13.34 -26.02 27.96
N ASN A 171 14.31 -25.39 28.61
CA ASN A 171 15.29 -26.11 29.41
C ASN A 171 15.08 -25.82 30.89
N SER A 172 14.42 -26.75 31.54
CA SER A 172 14.24 -26.80 32.99
C SER A 172 15.54 -27.29 33.68
N LEU A 173 16.08 -26.48 34.59
CA LEU A 173 16.94 -26.93 35.67
C LEU A 173 16.50 -26.32 37.00
N PRO A 174 16.54 -27.10 38.12
CA PRO A 174 15.95 -26.67 39.39
C PRO A 174 16.92 -25.80 40.19
N SER A 175 16.44 -24.69 40.69
CA SER A 175 17.18 -23.84 41.63
C SER A 175 16.69 -24.00 43.07
N THR A 176 17.66 -24.23 43.93
CA THR A 176 17.64 -24.26 45.37
C THR A 176 17.23 -22.91 46.01
N PRO A 177 16.62 -22.95 47.21
CA PRO A 177 16.20 -21.73 47.91
C PRO A 177 17.32 -21.20 48.83
N GLY A 178 17.52 -19.88 48.80
CA GLY A 178 18.36 -19.23 49.81
C GLY A 178 18.77 -17.80 49.47
N SER A 179 18.15 -16.87 50.01
CA SER A 179 18.53 -15.72 50.85
C SER A 179 17.69 -14.47 50.57
N GLN A 180 17.01 -14.08 51.58
CA GLN A 180 16.24 -12.84 51.72
C GLN A 180 17.18 -11.63 51.66
N SER A 181 16.87 -10.65 50.85
CA SER A 181 17.31 -9.29 51.05
C SER A 181 16.11 -8.34 50.95
N PRO A 182 15.84 -7.55 52.00
CA PRO A 182 14.68 -6.66 52.01
C PRO A 182 15.07 -5.26 51.50
N ASN A 183 14.88 -5.00 50.23
CA ASN A 183 14.75 -3.63 49.68
C ASN A 183 14.51 -3.67 48.18
N ALA A 184 13.33 -4.13 47.79
CA ALA A 184 12.79 -3.82 46.47
C ALA A 184 11.35 -3.30 46.67
N ARG A 185 11.27 -2.18 47.35
CA ARG A 185 10.05 -1.37 47.30
C ARG A 185 10.09 -0.53 46.02
N LEU A 186 9.01 -0.66 45.31
CA LEU A 186 8.44 0.34 44.45
C LEU A 186 9.30 0.79 43.25
N PHE A 187 8.85 0.39 42.13
CA PHE A 187 8.32 1.31 41.11
C PHE A 187 7.65 0.45 40.02
N SER A 188 6.47 -0.12 40.33
CA SER A 188 5.50 -0.35 39.26
C SER A 188 4.94 1.03 38.91
N HIS A 189 5.70 1.83 38.17
CA HIS A 189 5.11 2.84 37.33
C HIS A 189 4.30 2.06 36.31
N GLY A 190 2.99 2.16 36.38
CA GLY A 190 2.14 1.82 35.26
C GLY A 190 2.72 2.52 34.05
N HIS A 191 3.30 1.77 33.16
CA HIS A 191 3.65 2.27 31.84
C HIS A 191 2.30 2.56 31.16
N THR A 192 1.81 3.78 31.31
CA THR A 192 0.96 4.35 30.29
C THR A 192 1.83 4.35 29.05
N LYS A 193 1.58 3.41 28.15
CA LYS A 193 2.25 3.32 26.88
C LYS A 193 2.12 4.68 26.20
N ASP A 194 3.20 5.24 25.72
CA ASP A 194 3.12 6.49 24.98
C ASP A 194 2.57 6.17 23.58
N VAL A 195 1.24 6.26 23.40
CA VAL A 195 0.54 6.09 22.10
C VAL A 195 1.31 6.71 20.95
N ARG A 196 1.90 7.87 21.20
CA ARG A 196 2.67 8.55 20.18
C ARG A 196 3.94 7.79 19.79
N ALA A 197 4.62 7.15 20.74
CA ALA A 197 5.84 6.38 20.44
C ALA A 197 5.49 5.15 19.60
N GLU A 198 4.42 4.45 19.92
CA GLU A 198 3.93 3.27 19.19
C GLU A 198 3.44 3.65 17.78
N VAL A 199 2.71 4.75 17.64
CA VAL A 199 2.32 5.28 16.32
C VAL A 199 3.54 5.65 15.46
N LEU A 200 4.59 6.23 16.05
CA LEU A 200 5.83 6.54 15.33
C LEU A 200 6.53 5.26 14.86
N GLU A 201 6.53 4.21 15.68
CA GLU A 201 7.07 2.88 15.31
C GLU A 201 6.25 2.27 14.17
N GLY A 202 4.92 2.26 14.27
CA GLY A 202 4.06 1.77 13.19
C GLY A 202 4.20 2.53 11.87
N ILE A 203 4.44 3.85 11.91
CA ILE A 203 4.74 4.60 10.67
C ILE A 203 6.10 4.21 10.10
N ASN A 204 7.11 3.94 10.93
CA ASN A 204 8.40 3.44 10.44
C ASN A 204 8.25 2.05 9.81
N GLU A 205 7.42 1.16 10.37
CA GLU A 205 7.10 -0.13 9.76
C GLU A 205 6.46 0.04 8.36
N ILE A 206 5.54 1.00 8.20
CA ILE A 206 4.98 1.32 6.87
C ILE A 206 6.08 1.77 5.90
N ILE A 207 7.04 2.57 6.35
CA ILE A 207 8.16 3.05 5.52
C ILE A 207 9.06 1.87 5.12
N ASP A 208 9.35 0.96 6.03
CA ASP A 208 10.15 -0.23 5.77
C ASP A 208 9.43 -1.20 4.84
N GLU A 209 8.12 -1.39 5.03
CA GLU A 209 7.27 -2.15 4.10
C GLU A 209 7.38 -1.58 2.67
N LEU A 210 7.22 -0.26 2.51
CA LEU A 210 7.37 0.41 1.21
C LEU A 210 8.76 0.16 0.58
N GLY A 211 9.80 0.02 1.40
CA GLY A 211 11.15 -0.31 0.94
C GLY A 211 11.28 -1.73 0.40
N GLN A 212 10.61 -2.69 1.02
CA GLN A 212 10.80 -4.13 0.79
C GLN A 212 9.72 -4.77 -0.10
N VAL A 213 8.61 -4.07 -0.36
CA VAL A 213 7.42 -4.62 -1.02
C VAL A 213 7.71 -5.30 -2.36
N ASP A 214 8.60 -4.72 -3.20
CA ASP A 214 8.90 -5.32 -4.50
C ASP A 214 9.69 -6.63 -4.37
N ASP A 215 10.57 -6.72 -3.38
CA ASP A 215 11.39 -7.91 -3.15
C ASP A 215 10.52 -9.05 -2.55
N GLN A 216 9.55 -8.69 -1.71
CA GLN A 216 8.54 -9.62 -1.19
C GLN A 216 7.64 -10.15 -2.31
N ILE A 217 7.14 -9.29 -3.20
CA ILE A 217 6.36 -9.70 -4.38
C ILE A 217 7.21 -10.59 -5.30
N ALA A 218 8.47 -10.21 -5.54
CA ALA A 218 9.37 -10.98 -6.40
C ALA A 218 9.66 -12.40 -5.85
N ALA A 219 9.52 -12.64 -4.56
CA ALA A 219 9.69 -13.98 -3.98
C ALA A 219 8.71 -15.00 -4.58
N TYR A 220 7.50 -14.59 -4.94
CA TYR A 220 6.48 -15.44 -5.56
C TYR A 220 6.70 -15.69 -7.06
N ALA A 221 7.70 -15.08 -7.69
CA ALA A 221 7.88 -15.14 -9.14
C ALA A 221 8.08 -16.57 -9.68
N LEU A 222 8.76 -17.44 -8.92
CA LEU A 222 9.03 -18.82 -9.34
C LEU A 222 7.78 -19.71 -9.36
N ASP A 223 6.75 -19.36 -8.59
CA ASP A 223 5.50 -20.10 -8.55
C ASP A 223 4.60 -19.78 -9.75
N HIS A 224 4.82 -18.61 -10.34
CA HIS A 224 3.97 -18.09 -11.41
C HIS A 224 4.62 -18.02 -12.79
N ILE A 225 5.95 -18.11 -12.91
CA ILE A 225 6.65 -18.07 -14.20
C ILE A 225 7.35 -19.41 -14.44
N HIS A 226 7.07 -20.03 -15.57
CA HIS A 226 7.66 -21.31 -15.96
C HIS A 226 8.63 -21.16 -17.15
N SER A 227 9.46 -22.18 -17.34
CA SER A 227 10.42 -22.17 -18.45
C SER A 227 9.72 -22.25 -19.81
N ASN A 228 10.27 -21.56 -20.81
CA ASN A 228 9.77 -21.47 -22.19
C ASN A 228 8.41 -20.76 -22.33
N GLU A 229 7.93 -20.05 -21.28
CA GLU A 229 6.75 -19.18 -21.41
C GLU A 229 7.08 -17.91 -22.20
N ILE A 230 6.08 -17.41 -22.91
CA ILE A 230 6.07 -16.08 -23.51
C ILE A 230 5.15 -15.21 -22.66
N ILE A 231 5.74 -14.22 -22.01
CA ILE A 231 5.06 -13.32 -21.07
C ILE A 231 4.91 -11.96 -21.74
N LEU A 232 3.71 -11.39 -21.72
CA LEU A 232 3.49 -10.02 -22.17
C LEU A 232 3.39 -9.10 -20.95
N THR A 233 4.09 -7.98 -21.00
CA THR A 233 3.96 -6.88 -20.02
C THR A 233 3.73 -5.55 -20.71
N HIS A 234 3.25 -4.57 -19.97
CA HIS A 234 2.96 -3.24 -20.46
C HIS A 234 3.77 -2.19 -19.71
N THR A 235 4.41 -1.31 -20.45
CA THR A 235 5.25 -0.22 -19.94
C THR A 235 6.40 -0.68 -19.03
N SER A 236 7.14 0.26 -18.48
CA SER A 236 8.23 0.00 -17.51
C SER A 236 7.71 0.08 -16.09
N SER A 237 7.76 -1.03 -15.35
CA SER A 237 7.37 -1.10 -13.94
C SER A 237 8.49 -1.75 -13.13
N THR A 238 8.97 -1.08 -12.08
CA THR A 238 10.00 -1.61 -11.17
C THR A 238 9.58 -2.91 -10.51
N THR A 239 8.32 -2.99 -10.07
CA THR A 239 7.77 -4.21 -9.44
C THR A 239 7.77 -5.38 -10.42
N VAL A 240 7.30 -5.16 -11.67
CA VAL A 240 7.33 -6.19 -12.73
C VAL A 240 8.77 -6.57 -13.07
N GLN A 241 9.67 -5.61 -13.19
CA GLN A 241 11.08 -5.88 -13.47
C GLN A 241 11.71 -6.80 -12.43
N LYS A 242 11.59 -6.47 -11.14
CA LYS A 242 12.13 -7.30 -10.05
C LYS A 242 11.51 -8.70 -10.04
N PHE A 243 10.21 -8.79 -10.31
CA PHE A 243 9.49 -10.06 -10.42
C PHE A 243 10.06 -10.94 -11.55
N LEU A 244 10.27 -10.37 -12.74
CA LEU A 244 10.87 -11.07 -13.89
C LEU A 244 12.32 -11.45 -13.63
N LEU A 245 13.14 -10.55 -13.07
CA LEU A 245 14.55 -10.83 -12.77
C LEU A 245 14.70 -11.96 -11.76
N LYS A 246 13.83 -12.03 -10.75
CA LYS A 246 13.85 -13.13 -9.77
C LYS A 246 13.55 -14.49 -10.42
N ALA A 247 12.60 -14.53 -11.34
CA ALA A 247 12.31 -15.75 -12.11
C ALA A 247 13.46 -16.14 -13.05
N ALA A 248 14.09 -15.15 -13.69
CA ALA A 248 15.18 -15.38 -14.64
C ALA A 248 16.41 -16.04 -14.00
N ALA A 249 16.59 -15.88 -12.69
CA ALA A 249 17.68 -16.54 -11.97
C ALA A 249 17.61 -18.09 -12.07
N LYS A 250 16.42 -18.67 -12.29
CA LYS A 250 16.22 -20.13 -12.35
C LYS A 250 15.52 -20.61 -13.61
N ARG A 251 14.91 -19.74 -14.39
CA ARG A 251 14.06 -20.10 -15.54
C ARG A 251 14.39 -19.26 -16.76
N LYS A 252 14.26 -19.86 -17.95
CA LYS A 252 14.43 -19.17 -19.25
C LYS A 252 13.06 -18.95 -19.88
N PHE A 253 12.74 -17.73 -20.24
CA PHE A 253 11.46 -17.33 -20.83
C PHE A 253 11.65 -16.11 -21.74
N THR A 254 10.63 -15.77 -22.50
CA THR A 254 10.61 -14.60 -23.38
C THR A 254 9.66 -13.56 -22.83
N VAL A 255 10.04 -12.29 -22.86
CA VAL A 255 9.20 -11.17 -22.44
C VAL A 255 8.89 -10.29 -23.65
N ILE A 256 7.61 -10.09 -23.91
CA ILE A 256 7.10 -9.12 -24.87
C ILE A 256 6.71 -7.87 -24.09
N ILE A 257 7.27 -6.72 -24.44
CA ILE A 257 6.96 -5.44 -23.82
C ILE A 257 6.13 -4.63 -24.82
N ALA A 258 4.88 -4.36 -24.47
CA ALA A 258 4.06 -3.39 -25.17
C ALA A 258 4.35 -1.99 -24.62
N GLU A 259 4.71 -1.07 -25.49
CA GLU A 259 4.95 0.32 -25.12
C GLU A 259 3.62 1.09 -25.04
N SER A 260 3.57 2.12 -24.21
CA SER A 260 2.41 3.00 -24.11
C SER A 260 2.69 4.31 -24.86
N PHE A 261 2.29 4.36 -26.12
CA PHE A 261 2.38 5.58 -26.90
C PHE A 261 1.25 6.55 -26.53
N PRO A 262 1.50 7.87 -26.39
CA PRO A 262 2.81 8.53 -26.50
C PRO A 262 3.51 8.71 -25.14
N ASN A 263 2.92 8.29 -24.02
CA ASN A 263 3.35 8.70 -22.69
C ASN A 263 4.63 8.03 -22.21
N ASN A 264 4.81 6.75 -22.50
CA ASN A 264 6.00 5.98 -22.13
C ASN A 264 6.91 5.62 -23.31
N HIS A 265 6.61 6.14 -24.47
CA HIS A 265 7.34 5.90 -25.70
C HIS A 265 8.84 6.28 -25.59
N GLU A 266 9.13 7.47 -25.03
CA GLU A 266 10.50 7.94 -24.85
C GLU A 266 11.31 7.06 -23.89
N ALA A 267 10.67 6.53 -22.84
CA ALA A 267 11.31 5.65 -21.89
C ALA A 267 11.67 4.29 -22.49
N THR A 268 10.90 3.80 -23.47
CA THR A 268 11.17 2.56 -24.18
C THR A 268 12.13 2.72 -25.36
N HIS A 269 12.18 3.90 -25.97
CA HIS A 269 13.01 4.22 -27.14
C HIS A 269 14.22 5.15 -26.88
N ALA A 270 14.48 5.52 -25.62
CA ALA A 270 15.57 6.46 -25.26
C ALA A 270 16.96 6.08 -25.82
N THR A 271 17.19 4.78 -26.10
CA THR A 271 18.43 4.30 -26.70
C THR A 271 18.57 4.68 -28.18
N VAL A 272 17.48 4.90 -28.90
CA VAL A 272 17.55 5.22 -30.33
C VAL A 272 17.93 6.68 -30.55
N SER A 273 17.55 7.57 -29.65
CA SER A 273 17.77 9.01 -29.79
C SER A 273 19.01 9.56 -29.09
N GLY A 274 19.69 8.76 -28.25
CA GLY A 274 20.92 9.18 -27.55
C GLY A 274 20.70 10.28 -26.51
N ASN A 275 19.47 10.68 -26.25
CA ASN A 275 19.15 11.68 -25.23
C ASN A 275 19.03 11.03 -23.86
N ILE A 276 20.05 11.21 -23.05
CA ILE A 276 20.03 10.91 -21.62
C ILE A 276 19.13 11.96 -20.97
N VAL A 277 17.87 11.62 -20.76
CA VAL A 277 16.98 12.43 -19.91
C VAL A 277 17.37 12.18 -18.47
N GLY A 278 17.66 13.28 -17.75
CA GLY A 278 18.25 13.25 -16.42
C GLY A 278 17.42 12.53 -15.36
N ASP A 279 18.09 12.18 -14.38
CA ASP A 279 17.97 11.82 -12.95
C ASP A 279 16.57 11.74 -12.30
N ASP A 280 15.55 11.29 -13.03
CA ASP A 280 14.26 10.91 -12.47
C ASP A 280 14.20 9.39 -12.28
N GLU A 281 13.60 8.95 -11.18
CA GLU A 281 13.26 7.55 -10.85
C GLU A 281 12.42 6.83 -11.94
N ASN A 282 12.22 7.46 -13.08
CA ASN A 282 11.69 6.85 -14.29
C ASN A 282 12.70 5.84 -14.81
N LEU A 283 12.30 4.57 -14.79
CA LEU A 283 13.03 3.53 -15.47
C LEU A 283 13.18 3.91 -16.95
N SER A 284 14.36 4.43 -17.30
CA SER A 284 14.75 4.59 -18.70
C SER A 284 14.80 3.21 -19.36
N PHE A 285 14.81 3.17 -20.69
CA PHE A 285 15.04 1.92 -21.44
C PHE A 285 16.24 1.15 -20.87
N ASP A 286 17.32 1.84 -20.59
CA ASP A 286 18.53 1.28 -20.03
C ASP A 286 18.34 0.65 -18.66
N SER A 287 17.49 1.24 -17.82
CA SER A 287 17.23 0.73 -16.48
C SER A 287 16.18 -0.38 -16.44
N PHE A 288 15.26 -0.47 -17.42
CA PHE A 288 14.26 -1.53 -17.46
C PHE A 288 14.67 -2.73 -18.29
N GLN A 289 15.04 -2.54 -19.55
CA GLN A 289 15.28 -3.64 -20.50
C GLN A 289 16.68 -4.23 -20.41
N LYS A 290 17.72 -3.41 -20.22
CA LYS A 290 19.10 -3.90 -20.12
C LYS A 290 19.31 -4.93 -19.01
N PRO A 291 18.81 -4.74 -17.78
CA PRO A 291 18.91 -5.78 -16.75
C PRO A 291 18.23 -7.09 -17.13
N LEU A 292 17.06 -7.04 -17.80
CA LEU A 292 16.37 -8.24 -18.26
C LEU A 292 17.21 -9.01 -19.27
N ILE A 293 17.77 -8.32 -20.27
CA ILE A 293 18.64 -8.91 -21.29
C ILE A 293 19.93 -9.46 -20.67
N ALA A 294 20.53 -8.73 -19.72
CA ALA A 294 21.75 -9.16 -19.03
C ALA A 294 21.54 -10.46 -18.22
N HIS A 295 20.33 -10.73 -17.75
CA HIS A 295 19.97 -11.98 -17.08
C HIS A 295 19.50 -13.10 -18.04
N GLY A 296 19.69 -12.90 -19.36
CA GLY A 296 19.40 -13.92 -20.38
C GLY A 296 17.93 -14.06 -20.77
N ILE A 297 17.10 -13.08 -20.45
CA ILE A 297 15.72 -13.02 -20.94
C ILE A 297 15.71 -12.51 -22.37
N THR A 298 14.99 -13.21 -23.26
CA THR A 298 14.71 -12.69 -24.60
C THR A 298 13.65 -11.60 -24.51
N VAL A 299 13.99 -10.36 -24.86
CA VAL A 299 13.07 -9.22 -24.81
C VAL A 299 12.65 -8.84 -26.22
N ILE A 300 11.35 -8.70 -26.43
CA ILE A 300 10.72 -8.27 -27.70
C ILE A 300 9.90 -7.02 -27.40
N LEU A 301 10.22 -5.92 -28.07
CA LEU A 301 9.46 -4.67 -27.96
C LEU A 301 8.43 -4.61 -29.09
N ILE A 302 7.20 -4.25 -28.74
CA ILE A 302 6.10 -4.10 -29.69
C ILE A 302 5.32 -2.81 -29.43
N PRO A 303 4.74 -2.18 -30.46
CA PRO A 303 3.77 -1.11 -30.28
C PRO A 303 2.45 -1.66 -29.71
N ASP A 304 1.70 -0.84 -29.01
CA ASP A 304 0.39 -1.21 -28.43
C ASP A 304 -0.59 -1.76 -29.48
N SER A 305 -0.53 -1.25 -30.70
CA SER A 305 -1.36 -1.70 -31.83
C SER A 305 -1.12 -3.16 -32.25
N ALA A 306 0.06 -3.72 -31.95
CA ALA A 306 0.42 -5.10 -32.30
C ALA A 306 -0.01 -6.13 -31.24
N VAL A 307 -0.51 -5.71 -30.09
CA VAL A 307 -0.85 -6.58 -28.95
C VAL A 307 -1.83 -7.68 -29.35
N PHE A 308 -2.92 -7.32 -30.02
CA PHE A 308 -3.95 -8.30 -30.37
C PHE A 308 -3.41 -9.38 -31.33
N ALA A 309 -2.58 -8.99 -32.30
CA ALA A 309 -2.01 -9.93 -33.29
C ALA A 309 -1.05 -10.94 -32.63
N LEU A 310 -0.33 -10.54 -31.58
CA LEU A 310 0.64 -11.40 -30.92
C LEU A 310 0.06 -12.16 -29.71
N MET A 311 -1.13 -11.80 -29.23
CA MET A 311 -1.71 -12.38 -28.01
C MET A 311 -1.92 -13.89 -28.12
N SER A 312 -2.20 -14.42 -29.30
CA SER A 312 -2.33 -15.87 -29.53
C SER A 312 -1.07 -16.69 -29.19
N ARG A 313 0.09 -16.05 -29.12
CA ARG A 313 1.38 -16.68 -28.78
C ARG A 313 1.77 -16.48 -27.31
N VAL A 314 1.04 -15.62 -26.59
CA VAL A 314 1.33 -15.25 -25.22
C VAL A 314 0.73 -16.29 -24.27
N ASN A 315 1.53 -16.78 -23.35
CA ASN A 315 1.08 -17.74 -22.32
C ASN A 315 0.50 -17.04 -21.10
N LYS A 316 0.97 -15.82 -20.80
CA LYS A 316 0.58 -15.07 -19.60
C LYS A 316 0.82 -13.57 -19.78
N VAL A 317 -0.09 -12.77 -19.29
CA VAL A 317 0.08 -11.32 -19.18
C VAL A 317 0.42 -10.96 -17.74
N ILE A 318 1.52 -10.22 -17.52
CA ILE A 318 1.91 -9.72 -16.19
C ILE A 318 1.92 -8.20 -16.23
N LEU A 319 1.07 -7.58 -15.43
CA LEU A 319 0.86 -6.14 -15.41
C LEU A 319 1.27 -5.51 -14.09
N GLY A 320 1.92 -4.35 -14.16
CA GLY A 320 2.01 -3.43 -13.05
C GLY A 320 0.76 -2.58 -12.94
N THR A 321 0.53 -1.96 -11.78
CA THR A 321 -0.62 -1.08 -11.58
C THR A 321 -0.22 0.21 -10.88
N HIS A 322 -0.99 1.27 -11.13
CA HIS A 322 -0.90 2.54 -10.41
C HIS A 322 -1.68 2.46 -9.08
N SER A 323 -2.92 1.99 -9.13
CA SER A 323 -3.73 1.71 -7.94
C SER A 323 -4.71 0.57 -8.19
N VAL A 324 -5.15 -0.09 -7.12
CA VAL A 324 -6.16 -1.15 -7.13
C VAL A 324 -7.33 -0.69 -6.28
N LEU A 325 -8.55 -0.86 -6.80
CA LEU A 325 -9.78 -0.45 -6.15
C LEU A 325 -10.38 -1.58 -5.32
N ALA A 326 -11.18 -1.24 -4.33
CA ALA A 326 -11.84 -2.20 -3.45
C ALA A 326 -12.76 -3.20 -4.20
N ASN A 327 -13.26 -2.84 -5.39
CA ASN A 327 -14.05 -3.73 -6.25
C ASN A 327 -13.21 -4.74 -7.05
N GLY A 328 -11.89 -4.74 -6.86
CA GLY A 328 -10.96 -5.58 -7.62
C GLY A 328 -10.61 -5.05 -9.00
N GLY A 329 -11.11 -3.89 -9.42
CA GLY A 329 -10.65 -3.18 -10.61
C GLY A 329 -9.32 -2.47 -10.35
N LEU A 330 -8.62 -2.10 -11.41
CA LEU A 330 -7.34 -1.39 -11.27
C LEU A 330 -7.27 -0.17 -12.19
N VAL A 331 -6.44 0.76 -11.79
CA VAL A 331 -6.00 1.89 -12.61
C VAL A 331 -4.54 1.62 -13.02
N ALA A 332 -4.28 1.59 -14.30
CA ALA A 332 -2.96 1.31 -14.85
C ALA A 332 -2.66 2.25 -16.04
N ALA A 333 -1.49 2.14 -16.63
CA ALA A 333 -1.12 2.95 -17.79
C ALA A 333 -2.12 2.78 -18.94
N ALA A 334 -2.38 3.85 -19.68
CA ALA A 334 -3.27 3.85 -20.83
C ALA A 334 -2.83 2.78 -21.85
N GLY A 335 -3.78 2.01 -22.38
CA GLY A 335 -3.54 0.81 -23.19
C GLY A 335 -3.69 -0.49 -22.42
N THR A 336 -3.58 -0.49 -21.10
CA THR A 336 -3.70 -1.71 -20.27
C THR A 336 -5.06 -2.39 -20.43
N ARG A 337 -6.14 -1.62 -20.55
CA ARG A 337 -7.49 -2.16 -20.77
C ARG A 337 -7.60 -2.91 -22.10
N VAL A 338 -6.94 -2.41 -23.15
CA VAL A 338 -6.90 -3.07 -24.47
C VAL A 338 -6.17 -4.39 -24.36
N ILE A 339 -5.02 -4.42 -23.67
CA ILE A 339 -4.23 -5.64 -23.42
C ILE A 339 -5.07 -6.68 -22.66
N ALA A 340 -5.71 -6.26 -21.56
CA ALA A 340 -6.53 -7.15 -20.75
C ALA A 340 -7.74 -7.72 -21.53
N ARG A 341 -8.36 -6.90 -22.40
CA ARG A 341 -9.42 -7.38 -23.31
C ARG A 341 -8.91 -8.34 -24.36
N ALA A 342 -7.76 -8.06 -24.97
CA ALA A 342 -7.12 -8.98 -25.92
C ALA A 342 -6.79 -10.33 -25.25
N ALA A 343 -6.24 -10.29 -24.03
CA ALA A 343 -5.97 -11.47 -23.22
C ALA A 343 -7.26 -12.29 -22.96
N LYS A 344 -8.35 -11.62 -22.61
CA LYS A 344 -9.65 -12.26 -22.36
C LYS A 344 -10.17 -12.99 -23.60
N VAL A 345 -10.06 -12.39 -24.80
CA VAL A 345 -10.48 -13.01 -26.06
C VAL A 345 -9.67 -14.26 -26.37
N HIS A 346 -8.36 -14.22 -26.11
CA HIS A 346 -7.45 -15.34 -26.34
C HIS A 346 -7.36 -16.32 -25.16
N GLN A 347 -8.13 -16.10 -24.09
CA GLN A 347 -8.11 -16.90 -22.85
C GLN A 347 -6.71 -16.98 -22.22
N THR A 348 -5.93 -15.92 -22.37
CA THR A 348 -4.61 -15.77 -21.75
C THR A 348 -4.78 -15.20 -20.34
N PRO A 349 -4.24 -15.84 -19.30
CA PRO A 349 -4.39 -15.36 -17.93
C PRO A 349 -3.70 -14.01 -17.70
N VAL A 350 -4.39 -13.12 -17.00
CA VAL A 350 -3.91 -11.78 -16.62
C VAL A 350 -3.57 -11.78 -15.14
N VAL A 351 -2.30 -11.59 -14.86
CA VAL A 351 -1.75 -11.50 -13.49
C VAL A 351 -1.31 -10.06 -13.24
N VAL A 352 -1.76 -9.48 -12.13
CA VAL A 352 -1.39 -8.13 -11.72
C VAL A 352 -0.47 -8.21 -10.51
N VAL A 353 0.69 -7.56 -10.58
CA VAL A 353 1.63 -7.45 -9.45
C VAL A 353 1.49 -6.07 -8.80
N SER A 354 1.17 -6.04 -7.50
CA SER A 354 0.84 -4.81 -6.79
C SER A 354 1.18 -4.89 -5.30
N GLY A 355 1.84 -3.89 -4.76
CA GLY A 355 1.96 -3.77 -3.29
C GLY A 355 0.62 -3.44 -2.64
N VAL A 356 0.41 -3.93 -1.41
CA VAL A 356 -0.82 -3.68 -0.62
C VAL A 356 -1.07 -2.18 -0.43
N TYR A 357 -0.03 -1.37 -0.32
CA TYR A 357 -0.15 0.09 -0.19
C TYR A 357 -0.90 0.77 -1.37
N LYS A 358 -1.01 0.09 -2.52
CA LYS A 358 -1.76 0.56 -3.70
C LYS A 358 -3.24 0.18 -3.67
N LEU A 359 -3.66 -0.72 -2.75
CA LEU A 359 -5.06 -1.07 -2.58
C LEU A 359 -5.79 0.09 -1.92
N SER A 360 -6.85 0.57 -2.55
CA SER A 360 -7.65 1.71 -2.08
C SER A 360 -9.04 1.26 -1.64
N PRO A 361 -9.53 1.70 -0.47
CA PRO A 361 -10.89 1.43 -0.05
C PRO A 361 -11.94 2.26 -0.81
N VAL A 362 -11.50 3.19 -1.65
CA VAL A 362 -12.38 4.11 -2.38
C VAL A 362 -13.05 3.38 -3.55
N TYR A 363 -14.37 3.51 -3.62
CA TYR A 363 -15.15 3.14 -4.79
C TYR A 363 -15.41 4.41 -5.61
N PRO A 364 -14.87 4.51 -6.82
CA PRO A 364 -15.22 5.64 -7.67
C PRO A 364 -16.67 5.47 -8.15
N PHE A 365 -17.44 6.52 -8.01
CA PHE A 365 -18.80 6.57 -8.53
C PHE A 365 -18.81 6.68 -10.05
N ASP A 366 -17.81 7.38 -10.58
CA ASP A 366 -17.57 7.57 -12.00
C ASP A 366 -16.14 7.16 -12.33
N PHE A 367 -15.98 6.22 -13.25
CA PHE A 367 -14.66 5.74 -13.68
C PHE A 367 -13.91 6.75 -14.53
N ASP A 368 -14.62 7.66 -15.22
CA ASP A 368 -13.99 8.69 -16.03
C ASP A 368 -13.25 9.70 -15.15
N SER A 369 -13.69 9.88 -13.90
CA SER A 369 -13.00 10.73 -12.93
C SER A 369 -11.61 10.21 -12.54
N LEU A 370 -11.34 8.90 -12.74
CA LEU A 370 -10.04 8.27 -12.49
C LEU A 370 -9.05 8.49 -13.63
N ILE A 371 -9.55 8.81 -14.82
CA ILE A 371 -8.71 9.03 -15.99
C ILE A 371 -8.04 10.37 -15.86
N GLU A 372 -6.74 10.36 -15.96
CA GLU A 372 -5.94 11.56 -16.01
C GLU A 372 -5.45 11.80 -17.42
N TYR A 373 -5.54 13.06 -17.84
CA TYR A 373 -5.07 13.50 -19.13
C TYR A 373 -3.70 14.16 -18.99
N GLY A 374 -2.79 13.75 -19.84
CA GLY A 374 -1.45 14.28 -19.95
C GLY A 374 -1.35 15.42 -20.97
N ASP A 375 -0.10 15.75 -21.28
CA ASP A 375 0.20 16.80 -22.25
C ASP A 375 -0.23 16.39 -23.65
N ALA A 376 -1.10 17.18 -24.26
CA ALA A 376 -1.59 16.97 -25.62
C ALA A 376 -0.47 17.13 -26.68
N SER A 377 0.58 17.91 -26.37
CA SER A 377 1.73 18.11 -27.28
C SER A 377 2.52 16.84 -27.58
N LYS A 378 2.38 15.80 -26.71
CA LYS A 378 2.99 14.49 -26.97
C LYS A 378 2.29 13.71 -28.08
N VAL A 379 1.01 13.97 -28.32
CA VAL A 379 0.23 13.34 -29.40
C VAL A 379 0.35 14.15 -30.69
N LEU A 380 0.17 15.46 -30.58
CA LEU A 380 0.25 16.41 -31.70
C LEU A 380 1.19 17.55 -31.31
N PRO A 381 2.43 17.59 -31.83
CA PRO A 381 3.39 18.65 -31.57
C PRO A 381 2.87 20.02 -32.02
N PHE A 382 3.14 21.07 -31.28
CA PHE A 382 2.78 22.44 -31.67
C PHE A 382 3.42 22.92 -32.99
N GLU A 383 4.50 22.24 -33.39
CA GLU A 383 5.21 22.50 -34.64
C GLU A 383 4.42 22.12 -35.90
N ASP A 384 3.40 21.27 -35.75
CA ASP A 384 2.53 20.82 -36.85
C ASP A 384 1.53 21.91 -37.34
N GLY A 385 1.61 23.13 -36.77
CA GLY A 385 1.10 24.35 -37.34
C GLY A 385 -0.43 24.54 -37.29
N ASP A 386 -1.04 24.94 -38.40
CA ASP A 386 -2.42 25.46 -38.50
C ASP A 386 -3.54 24.50 -38.08
N LEU A 387 -3.24 23.20 -37.86
CA LEU A 387 -4.21 22.17 -37.47
C LEU A 387 -4.40 22.11 -35.98
N VAL A 388 -3.41 22.54 -35.18
CA VAL A 388 -3.42 22.39 -33.70
C VAL A 388 -4.63 23.12 -33.10
N ASP A 389 -5.00 24.28 -33.62
CA ASP A 389 -6.15 25.04 -33.13
C ASP A 389 -7.52 24.45 -33.49
N LYS A 390 -7.56 23.48 -34.41
CA LYS A 390 -8.78 22.89 -34.95
C LYS A 390 -9.08 21.48 -34.45
N ILE A 391 -8.14 20.88 -33.74
CA ILE A 391 -8.23 19.48 -33.29
C ILE A 391 -8.23 19.47 -31.76
N ASP A 392 -9.25 18.84 -31.17
CA ASP A 392 -9.25 18.51 -29.73
C ASP A 392 -8.46 17.22 -29.53
N VAL A 393 -7.34 17.33 -28.81
CA VAL A 393 -6.43 16.21 -28.55
C VAL A 393 -6.55 15.80 -27.09
N GLN A 394 -6.96 14.55 -26.88
CA GLN A 394 -7.01 13.93 -25.55
C GLN A 394 -5.91 12.91 -25.42
N ASN A 395 -5.06 13.07 -24.40
CA ASN A 395 -3.97 12.15 -24.08
C ASN A 395 -4.19 11.53 -22.68
N PRO A 396 -4.98 10.44 -22.56
CA PRO A 396 -5.15 9.77 -21.27
C PRO A 396 -3.83 9.11 -20.83
N ILE A 397 -3.48 9.29 -19.56
CA ILE A 397 -2.29 8.66 -18.94
C ILE A 397 -2.65 7.29 -18.37
N TYR A 398 -3.86 7.14 -17.85
CA TYR A 398 -4.34 5.93 -17.18
C TYR A 398 -5.62 5.39 -17.82
N ASP A 399 -5.75 4.06 -17.70
CA ASP A 399 -6.95 3.31 -18.01
C ASP A 399 -7.55 2.72 -16.74
N TYR A 400 -8.88 2.62 -16.69
CA TYR A 400 -9.57 1.76 -15.75
C TYR A 400 -9.77 0.37 -16.35
N VAL A 401 -9.28 -0.66 -15.66
CA VAL A 401 -9.44 -2.07 -16.02
C VAL A 401 -10.40 -2.72 -15.04
N PRO A 402 -11.57 -3.21 -15.47
CA PRO A 402 -12.52 -3.90 -14.61
C PRO A 402 -11.94 -5.20 -14.03
N ALA A 403 -12.40 -5.57 -12.83
CA ALA A 403 -11.98 -6.79 -12.13
C ALA A 403 -12.19 -8.08 -12.94
N GLU A 404 -13.22 -8.12 -13.80
CA GLU A 404 -13.55 -9.27 -14.67
C GLU A 404 -12.49 -9.60 -15.74
N LEU A 405 -11.56 -8.66 -15.98
CA LEU A 405 -10.43 -8.82 -16.92
C LEU A 405 -9.15 -9.24 -16.22
N VAL A 406 -9.16 -9.45 -14.92
CA VAL A 406 -8.00 -9.86 -14.12
C VAL A 406 -8.28 -11.21 -13.47
N ASP A 407 -7.34 -12.14 -13.58
CA ASP A 407 -7.47 -13.48 -13.03
C ASP A 407 -6.81 -13.60 -11.65
N LEU A 408 -5.68 -12.92 -11.44
CA LEU A 408 -4.91 -13.04 -10.20
C LEU A 408 -4.21 -11.73 -9.84
N TYR A 409 -4.22 -11.38 -8.56
CA TYR A 409 -3.36 -10.38 -7.97
C TYR A 409 -2.26 -11.04 -7.14
N ILE A 410 -1.01 -10.64 -7.37
CA ILE A 410 0.14 -11.03 -6.54
C ILE A 410 0.57 -9.81 -5.74
N THR A 411 0.45 -9.91 -4.43
CA THR A 411 0.81 -8.83 -3.49
C THR A 411 1.97 -9.27 -2.60
N ASN A 412 2.45 -8.40 -1.75
CA ASN A 412 3.40 -8.77 -0.70
C ASN A 412 2.81 -9.73 0.36
N LEU A 413 1.48 -9.93 0.38
CA LEU A 413 0.79 -10.90 1.23
C LEU A 413 0.49 -12.23 0.50
N GLY A 414 0.87 -12.36 -0.77
CA GLY A 414 0.62 -13.55 -1.58
C GLY A 414 -0.32 -13.33 -2.76
N GLY A 415 -0.82 -14.43 -3.34
CA GLY A 415 -1.73 -14.45 -4.48
C GLY A 415 -3.20 -14.38 -4.07
N HIS A 416 -3.97 -13.50 -4.69
CA HIS A 416 -5.37 -13.27 -4.35
C HIS A 416 -6.24 -13.16 -5.60
N ALA A 417 -7.42 -13.78 -5.57
CA ALA A 417 -8.43 -13.54 -6.59
C ALA A 417 -8.98 -12.09 -6.48
N PRO A 418 -9.41 -11.47 -7.57
CA PRO A 418 -9.99 -10.12 -7.53
C PRO A 418 -11.14 -9.98 -6.54
N SER A 419 -11.98 -11.02 -6.41
CA SER A 419 -13.09 -11.06 -5.48
C SER A 419 -12.70 -11.10 -4.00
N TYR A 420 -11.43 -11.43 -3.68
CA TYR A 420 -10.94 -11.48 -2.30
C TYR A 420 -10.34 -10.16 -1.81
N LEU A 421 -10.02 -9.25 -2.72
CA LEU A 421 -9.33 -8.01 -2.38
C LEU A 421 -10.12 -7.12 -1.40
N TYR A 422 -11.45 -7.16 -1.43
CA TYR A 422 -12.28 -6.41 -0.49
C TYR A 422 -11.97 -6.76 0.97
N ARG A 423 -11.62 -8.01 1.25
CA ARG A 423 -11.25 -8.46 2.59
C ARG A 423 -9.93 -7.86 3.03
N ILE A 424 -8.90 -7.91 2.17
CA ILE A 424 -7.61 -7.28 2.46
C ILE A 424 -7.79 -5.78 2.72
N VAL A 425 -8.62 -5.12 1.90
CA VAL A 425 -8.95 -3.69 2.11
C VAL A 425 -9.62 -3.47 3.45
N SER A 426 -10.57 -4.34 3.84
CA SER A 426 -11.27 -4.22 5.14
C SER A 426 -10.35 -4.46 6.34
N ASP A 427 -9.32 -5.30 6.16
CA ASP A 427 -8.35 -5.59 7.22
C ASP A 427 -7.34 -4.44 7.41
N HIS A 428 -7.10 -3.62 6.35
CA HIS A 428 -6.11 -2.54 6.38
C HIS A 428 -6.69 -1.14 6.62
N TYR A 429 -8.01 -0.97 6.47
CA TYR A 429 -8.64 0.34 6.56
C TYR A 429 -9.89 0.31 7.44
N ARG A 430 -9.94 1.19 8.42
CA ARG A 430 -11.13 1.37 9.24
C ARG A 430 -12.23 2.11 8.46
N LYS A 431 -13.48 1.74 8.69
CA LYS A 431 -14.64 2.31 7.98
C LYS A 431 -14.78 3.81 8.19
N GLU A 432 -14.43 4.29 9.40
CA GLU A 432 -14.50 5.71 9.79
C GLU A 432 -13.51 6.59 9.01
N ASP A 433 -12.42 6.00 8.53
CA ASP A 433 -11.36 6.72 7.82
C ASP A 433 -11.45 6.58 6.29
N ILE A 434 -12.50 5.93 5.77
CA ILE A 434 -12.70 5.84 4.31
C ILE A 434 -13.06 7.20 3.74
N SER A 435 -13.94 7.95 4.43
CA SER A 435 -14.36 9.29 4.03
C SER A 435 -14.11 10.27 5.18
N PHE A 436 -13.13 11.14 5.06
CA PHE A 436 -12.81 12.21 6.01
C PHE A 436 -12.45 13.51 5.31
#